data_1619d4d343e5fcb32aecd125caadf333
#
_entry.id   1619d4d343e5fcb32aecd125caadf333
#
_cell.length_a   1.000
_cell.length_b   1.000
_cell.length_c   1.000
_cell.angle_alpha   90.00
_cell.angle_beta   90.00
_cell.angle_gamma   90.00
#
_symmetry.space_group_name_H-M   'P 1'
#
loop_
_entity.id
_entity.type
_entity.pdbx_description
1 polymer ?
#
loop_
_entity_poly.entity_id
_entity_poly.type
_entity_poly.pdbx_seq_one_letter_code
_entity_poly.pdbx_strand_id
1 'polypeptide(L)'
;MPVDLSVFQTAAPYKGFKEADWKILSELLKEVKAGANTKVFQESDPGDGFFWIRSGKVKISKQIVPEGKKEPQEHILTVLTAGSIFGEMALVDKAPRSADAIAENDTVLYYLSEAQYEKLQVEHPGTAMRIQDMLVVTLSSRIRAVNRSFEIIRFWCT
;
A
#
# COMPACT_ATOMS: atom_id res chain seq x y z
N MET A 1 -1.01 22.97 -0.36
CA MET A 1 0.36 23.01 0.18
C MET A 1 1.06 21.71 -0.15
N PRO A 2 2.35 21.72 -0.50
CA PRO A 2 3.10 20.50 -0.75
C PRO A 2 3.10 19.59 0.49
N VAL A 3 3.00 18.27 0.30
CA VAL A 3 3.02 17.30 1.40
C VAL A 3 4.46 16.96 1.82
N ASP A 4 4.66 16.62 3.09
CA ASP A 4 5.97 16.24 3.62
C ASP A 4 6.28 14.77 3.35
N LEU A 5 7.24 14.52 2.48
CA LEU A 5 7.67 13.18 2.05
C LEU A 5 8.95 12.69 2.74
N SER A 6 9.43 13.37 3.77
CA SER A 6 10.72 13.05 4.45
C SER A 6 10.80 11.62 4.96
N VAL A 7 9.69 11.05 5.45
CA VAL A 7 9.62 9.68 5.99
C VAL A 7 9.96 8.60 4.95
N PHE A 8 9.74 8.90 3.65
CA PHE A 8 9.97 7.94 2.57
C PHE A 8 11.40 7.98 2.03
N GLN A 9 12.09 9.12 2.16
CA GLN A 9 13.41 9.33 1.55
C GLN A 9 14.49 8.37 2.04
N THR A 10 14.34 7.84 3.25
CA THR A 10 15.31 6.91 3.86
C THR A 10 14.94 5.43 3.69
N ALA A 11 13.72 5.12 3.26
CA ALA A 11 13.25 3.75 3.14
C ALA A 11 13.77 3.06 1.86
N ALA A 12 14.06 1.76 1.96
CA ALA A 12 14.70 0.99 0.89
C ALA A 12 13.97 1.02 -0.47
N PRO A 13 12.64 0.98 -0.56
CA PRO A 13 11.96 1.00 -1.86
C PRO A 13 12.14 2.30 -2.65
N TYR A 14 12.54 3.39 -1.98
CA TYR A 14 12.62 4.74 -2.58
C TYR A 14 14.04 5.18 -2.96
N LYS A 15 15.03 4.30 -2.86
CA LYS A 15 16.45 4.64 -3.13
C LYS A 15 16.72 5.23 -4.51
N GLY A 16 15.87 4.93 -5.49
CA GLY A 16 16.00 5.46 -6.86
C GLY A 16 15.46 6.88 -7.05
N PHE A 17 14.71 7.41 -6.07
CA PHE A 17 14.08 8.73 -6.18
C PHE A 17 15.10 9.86 -6.02
N LYS A 18 14.96 10.88 -6.86
CA LYS A 18 15.77 12.10 -6.84
C LYS A 18 14.98 13.24 -6.21
N GLU A 19 15.65 14.33 -5.86
CA GLU A 19 15.00 15.51 -5.28
C GLU A 19 13.88 16.06 -6.19
N ALA A 20 14.09 16.06 -7.51
CA ALA A 20 13.07 16.48 -8.47
C ALA A 20 11.81 15.59 -8.42
N ASP A 21 11.95 14.28 -8.19
CA ASP A 21 10.83 13.36 -8.06
C ASP A 21 10.01 13.67 -6.81
N TRP A 22 10.70 13.90 -5.69
CA TRP A 22 10.04 14.27 -4.43
C TRP A 22 9.28 15.58 -4.54
N LYS A 23 9.82 16.56 -5.26
CA LYS A 23 9.14 17.83 -5.52
C LYS A 23 7.85 17.60 -6.30
N ILE A 24 7.91 16.86 -7.41
CA ILE A 24 6.73 16.53 -8.22
C ILE A 24 5.68 15.80 -7.38
N LEU A 25 6.08 14.77 -6.63
CA LEU A 25 5.16 14.00 -5.80
C LEU A 25 4.56 14.84 -4.67
N SER A 26 5.31 15.74 -4.06
CA SER A 26 4.80 16.59 -2.98
C SER A 26 3.68 17.52 -3.43
N GLU A 27 3.66 17.92 -4.70
CA GLU A 27 2.62 18.74 -5.30
C GLU A 27 1.42 17.93 -5.79
N LEU A 28 1.65 16.66 -6.16
CA LEU A 28 0.65 15.80 -6.78
C LEU A 28 -0.19 15.02 -5.75
N LEU A 29 0.45 14.53 -4.69
CA LEU A 29 -0.19 13.69 -3.68
C LEU A 29 -1.20 14.46 -2.83
N LYS A 30 -2.31 13.80 -2.52
CA LYS A 30 -3.36 14.36 -1.64
C LYS A 30 -3.25 13.75 -0.24
N GLU A 31 -3.26 14.61 0.77
CA GLU A 31 -3.34 14.17 2.16
C GLU A 31 -4.75 13.66 2.49
N VAL A 32 -4.82 12.49 3.11
CA VAL A 32 -6.04 11.86 3.62
C VAL A 32 -5.81 11.49 5.08
N LYS A 33 -6.73 11.89 5.96
CA LYS A 33 -6.70 11.54 7.39
C LYS A 33 -7.72 10.47 7.67
N ALA A 34 -7.31 9.42 8.33
CA ALA A 34 -8.16 8.33 8.78
C ALA A 34 -8.07 8.20 10.31
N GLY A 35 -9.17 8.35 11.00
CA GLY A 35 -9.25 8.13 12.45
C GLY A 35 -9.09 6.66 12.82
N ALA A 36 -8.81 6.39 14.09
CA ALA A 36 -8.68 5.04 14.62
C ALA A 36 -9.91 4.19 14.26
N ASN A 37 -9.67 2.94 13.84
CA ASN A 37 -10.68 1.97 13.41
C ASN A 37 -11.51 2.38 12.19
N THR A 38 -11.07 3.40 11.43
CA THR A 38 -11.71 3.80 10.18
C THR A 38 -11.25 2.90 9.03
N LYS A 39 -12.21 2.37 8.27
CA LYS A 39 -11.92 1.63 7.04
C LYS A 39 -11.55 2.62 5.92
N VAL A 40 -10.34 2.48 5.36
CA VAL A 40 -9.85 3.29 4.24
C VAL A 40 -10.49 2.82 2.94
N PHE A 41 -10.55 1.50 2.74
CA PHE A 41 -11.32 0.83 1.69
C PHE A 41 -11.62 -0.61 2.13
N GLN A 42 -12.54 -1.27 1.45
CA GLN A 42 -12.90 -2.66 1.71
C GLN A 42 -12.58 -3.57 0.52
N GLU A 43 -12.48 -4.87 0.81
CA GLU A 43 -12.34 -5.91 -0.21
C GLU A 43 -13.45 -5.78 -1.26
N SER A 44 -13.11 -5.97 -2.53
CA SER A 44 -13.98 -5.84 -3.70
C SER A 44 -14.37 -4.42 -4.09
N ASP A 45 -13.98 -3.38 -3.35
CA ASP A 45 -14.13 -2.00 -3.83
C ASP A 45 -13.34 -1.79 -5.14
N PRO A 46 -13.79 -0.91 -6.02
CA PRO A 46 -12.98 -0.48 -7.16
C PRO A 46 -11.65 0.09 -6.70
N GLY A 47 -10.57 -0.32 -7.36
CA GLY A 47 -9.24 0.23 -7.07
C GLY A 47 -8.94 1.40 -8.01
N ASP A 48 -8.94 2.60 -7.47
CA ASP A 48 -8.77 3.87 -8.20
C ASP A 48 -7.48 4.61 -7.89
N GLY A 49 -6.56 3.97 -7.16
CA GLY A 49 -5.27 4.54 -6.76
C GLY A 49 -4.66 3.79 -5.59
N PHE A 50 -3.58 4.32 -5.03
CA PHE A 50 -2.89 3.71 -3.89
C PHE A 50 -2.41 4.77 -2.88
N PHE A 51 -1.96 4.30 -1.72
CA PHE A 51 -1.67 5.11 -0.56
C PHE A 51 -0.25 4.90 -0.07
N TRP A 52 0.37 6.00 0.40
CA TRP A 52 1.57 6.02 1.23
C TRP A 52 1.18 6.31 2.68
N ILE A 53 1.75 5.60 3.65
CA ILE A 53 1.52 5.87 5.07
C ILE A 53 2.55 6.90 5.54
N ARG A 54 2.10 8.14 5.83
CA ARG A 54 2.94 9.19 6.40
C ARG A 54 3.17 8.96 7.89
N SER A 55 2.11 8.62 8.61
CA SER A 55 2.14 8.30 10.04
C SER A 55 0.98 7.41 10.42
N GLY A 56 1.08 6.69 11.54
CA GLY A 56 0.08 5.76 12.01
C GLY A 56 0.31 4.32 11.52
N LYS A 57 -0.75 3.51 11.59
CA LYS A 57 -0.73 2.08 11.24
C LYS A 57 -1.98 1.70 10.45
N VAL A 58 -1.82 0.88 9.43
CA VAL A 58 -2.92 0.33 8.63
C VAL A 58 -2.87 -1.20 8.69
N LYS A 59 -3.95 -1.78 9.18
CA LYS A 59 -4.19 -3.22 9.17
C LYS A 59 -4.79 -3.62 7.82
N ILE A 60 -4.20 -4.62 7.18
CA ILE A 60 -4.71 -5.26 5.98
C ILE A 60 -5.29 -6.60 6.39
N SER A 61 -6.58 -6.82 6.13
CA SER A 61 -7.30 -8.03 6.57
C SER A 61 -8.32 -8.51 5.56
N LYS A 62 -8.77 -9.77 5.73
CA LYS A 62 -9.85 -10.39 4.97
C LYS A 62 -10.86 -11.02 5.92
N GLN A 63 -12.11 -11.05 5.48
CA GLN A 63 -13.14 -11.86 6.13
C GLN A 63 -13.11 -13.25 5.50
N ILE A 64 -12.80 -14.27 6.31
CA ILE A 64 -12.70 -15.67 5.85
C ILE A 64 -13.67 -16.49 6.67
N VAL A 65 -14.46 -17.35 6.02
CA VAL A 65 -15.27 -18.37 6.69
C VAL A 65 -14.41 -19.62 6.89
N PRO A 66 -13.95 -19.92 8.12
CA PRO A 66 -13.14 -21.09 8.37
C PRO A 66 -13.95 -22.38 8.12
N GLU A 67 -13.25 -23.44 7.74
CA GLU A 67 -13.87 -24.76 7.55
C GLU A 67 -14.67 -25.19 8.79
N GLY A 68 -15.91 -25.62 8.58
CA GLY A 68 -16.82 -26.04 9.65
C GLY A 68 -17.47 -24.90 10.43
N LYS A 69 -17.24 -23.64 10.08
CA LYS A 69 -17.92 -22.46 10.67
C LYS A 69 -18.88 -21.83 9.67
N LYS A 70 -19.90 -21.13 10.20
CA LYS A 70 -20.90 -20.41 9.36
C LYS A 70 -20.60 -18.92 9.26
N GLU A 71 -19.93 -18.37 10.25
CA GLU A 71 -19.69 -16.93 10.35
C GLU A 71 -18.27 -16.58 9.87
N PRO A 72 -18.12 -15.48 9.13
CA PRO A 72 -16.82 -14.97 8.73
C PRO A 72 -16.03 -14.51 9.96
N GLN A 73 -14.72 -14.72 9.90
CA GLN A 73 -13.78 -14.23 10.91
C GLN A 73 -12.74 -13.34 10.24
N GLU A 74 -12.36 -12.27 10.91
CA GLU A 74 -11.29 -11.41 10.42
C GLU A 74 -9.96 -12.17 10.48
N HIS A 75 -9.30 -12.24 9.34
CA HIS A 75 -7.93 -12.75 9.21
C HIS A 75 -6.99 -11.60 8.86
N ILE A 76 -6.09 -11.25 9.77
CA ILE A 76 -5.11 -10.19 9.56
C ILE A 76 -3.99 -10.74 8.68
N LEU A 77 -3.81 -10.11 7.51
CA LEU A 77 -2.73 -10.46 6.58
C LEU A 77 -1.43 -9.79 6.98
N THR A 78 -1.48 -8.50 7.33
CA THR A 78 -0.32 -7.72 7.75
C THR A 78 -0.76 -6.40 8.42
N VAL A 79 0.15 -5.79 9.17
CA VAL A 79 0.02 -4.41 9.66
C VAL A 79 1.16 -3.60 9.05
N LEU A 80 0.81 -2.51 8.39
CA LEU A 80 1.74 -1.61 7.72
C LEU A 80 1.91 -0.33 8.53
N THR A 81 3.13 0.21 8.52
CA THR A 81 3.50 1.41 9.28
C THR A 81 4.01 2.53 8.37
N ALA A 82 4.35 3.67 8.94
CA ALA A 82 4.92 4.80 8.21
C ALA A 82 6.07 4.37 7.27
N GLY A 83 6.10 4.93 6.08
CA GLY A 83 7.04 4.57 5.01
C GLY A 83 6.54 3.44 4.09
N SER A 84 5.47 2.74 4.45
CA SER A 84 4.86 1.69 3.62
C SER A 84 3.84 2.25 2.62
N ILE A 85 3.57 1.46 1.59
CA ILE A 85 2.48 1.69 0.62
C ILE A 85 1.45 0.56 0.72
N PHE A 86 0.21 0.82 0.29
CA PHE A 86 -0.83 -0.20 0.16
C PHE A 86 -1.88 0.20 -0.88
N GLY A 87 -2.65 -0.81 -1.34
CA GLY A 87 -3.66 -0.62 -2.39
C GLY A 87 -3.09 -0.52 -3.80
N GLU A 88 -1.79 -0.75 -3.97
CA GLU A 88 -1.06 -0.64 -5.23
C GLU A 88 -1.44 -1.71 -6.26
N MET A 89 -1.90 -2.88 -5.81
CA MET A 89 -2.22 -3.98 -6.72
C MET A 89 -3.30 -3.58 -7.73
N ALA A 90 -4.35 -2.93 -7.27
CA ALA A 90 -5.43 -2.47 -8.13
C ALA A 90 -4.98 -1.45 -9.21
N LEU A 91 -3.91 -0.68 -8.94
CA LEU A 91 -3.31 0.19 -9.94
C LEU A 91 -2.59 -0.61 -11.05
N VAL A 92 -1.95 -1.72 -10.67
CA VAL A 92 -1.13 -2.54 -11.58
C VAL A 92 -2.00 -3.43 -12.46
N ASP A 93 -2.96 -4.17 -11.87
CA ASP A 93 -3.75 -5.20 -12.55
C ASP A 93 -5.19 -4.79 -12.85
N LYS A 94 -5.61 -3.58 -12.43
CA LYS A 94 -6.98 -3.06 -12.58
C LYS A 94 -8.06 -3.94 -11.93
N ALA A 95 -7.65 -4.84 -11.04
CA ALA A 95 -8.56 -5.67 -10.29
C ALA A 95 -9.18 -4.91 -9.09
N PRO A 96 -10.32 -5.34 -8.57
CA PRO A 96 -10.87 -4.80 -7.31
C PRO A 96 -9.90 -4.99 -6.14
N ARG A 97 -10.11 -4.23 -5.07
CA ARG A 97 -9.33 -4.34 -3.83
C ARG A 97 -9.30 -5.78 -3.32
N SER A 98 -8.11 -6.31 -3.08
CA SER A 98 -7.90 -7.71 -2.69
C SER A 98 -8.13 -7.99 -1.20
N ALA A 99 -8.26 -6.94 -0.37
CA ALA A 99 -8.44 -7.03 1.07
C ALA A 99 -9.01 -5.72 1.63
N ASP A 100 -9.45 -5.75 2.88
CA ASP A 100 -9.78 -4.55 3.66
C ASP A 100 -8.51 -3.82 4.11
N ALA A 101 -8.57 -2.49 4.14
CA ALA A 101 -7.55 -1.64 4.76
C ALA A 101 -8.18 -0.78 5.86
N ILE A 102 -7.74 -0.93 7.10
CA ILE A 102 -8.31 -0.31 8.28
C ILE A 102 -7.21 0.43 9.05
N ALA A 103 -7.42 1.72 9.33
CA ALA A 103 -6.53 2.47 10.20
C ALA A 103 -6.65 1.97 11.64
N GLU A 104 -5.59 1.46 12.25
CA GLU A 104 -5.60 0.97 13.64
C GLU A 104 -5.57 2.11 14.67
N ASN A 105 -5.00 3.23 14.29
CA ASN A 105 -4.93 4.46 15.07
C ASN A 105 -5.11 5.66 14.14
N ASP A 106 -5.03 6.87 14.68
CA ASP A 106 -5.03 8.07 13.84
C ASP A 106 -3.88 8.02 12.86
N THR A 107 -4.21 8.03 11.58
CA THR A 107 -3.30 7.78 10.47
C THR A 107 -3.38 8.89 9.45
N VAL A 108 -2.22 9.33 8.98
CA VAL A 108 -2.10 10.27 7.86
C VAL A 108 -1.58 9.51 6.65
N LEU A 109 -2.31 9.59 5.57
CA LEU A 109 -2.05 8.93 4.30
C LEU A 109 -1.80 9.97 3.22
N TYR A 110 -1.01 9.61 2.22
CA TYR A 110 -0.94 10.33 0.96
C TYR A 110 -1.49 9.43 -0.14
N TYR A 111 -2.37 9.99 -0.95
CA TYR A 111 -3.10 9.28 -2.00
C TYR A 111 -2.65 9.75 -3.37
N LEU A 112 -2.39 8.78 -4.26
CA LEU A 112 -2.20 8.97 -5.69
C LEU A 112 -3.31 8.23 -6.44
N SER A 113 -4.16 8.98 -7.15
CA SER A 113 -5.19 8.36 -7.99
C SER A 113 -4.60 7.78 -9.27
N GLU A 114 -5.32 6.83 -9.88
CA GLU A 114 -4.97 6.27 -11.18
C GLU A 114 -4.82 7.36 -12.24
N ALA A 115 -5.78 8.31 -12.32
CA ALA A 115 -5.73 9.40 -13.28
C ALA A 115 -4.51 10.31 -13.08
N GLN A 116 -4.10 10.58 -11.83
CA GLN A 116 -2.88 11.33 -11.54
C GLN A 116 -1.63 10.53 -11.94
N TYR A 117 -1.64 9.22 -11.74
CA TYR A 117 -0.53 8.37 -12.16
C TYR A 117 -0.40 8.29 -13.68
N GLU A 118 -1.50 8.16 -14.42
CA GLU A 118 -1.51 8.21 -15.88
C GLU A 118 -0.98 9.54 -16.43
N LYS A 119 -1.41 10.66 -15.82
CA LYS A 119 -0.87 11.97 -16.15
C LYS A 119 0.64 12.06 -15.88
N LEU A 120 1.08 11.53 -14.75
CA LEU A 120 2.50 11.48 -14.39
C LEU A 120 3.34 10.69 -15.41
N GLN A 121 2.79 9.59 -15.95
CA GLN A 121 3.46 8.79 -16.99
C GLN A 121 3.74 9.60 -18.27
N VAL A 122 2.85 10.53 -18.60
CA VAL A 122 2.98 11.39 -19.78
C VAL A 122 3.89 12.58 -19.52
N GLU A 123 3.67 13.28 -18.41
CA GLU A 123 4.35 14.55 -18.11
C GLU A 123 5.73 14.34 -17.46
N HIS A 124 5.90 13.30 -16.66
CA HIS A 124 7.11 13.00 -15.90
C HIS A 124 7.46 11.50 -15.94
N PRO A 125 7.74 10.92 -17.13
CA PRO A 125 7.93 9.48 -17.29
C PRO A 125 9.06 8.91 -16.42
N GLY A 126 10.09 9.69 -16.14
CA GLY A 126 11.18 9.28 -15.25
C GLY A 126 10.70 9.06 -13.80
N THR A 127 9.84 9.94 -13.28
CA THR A 127 9.25 9.79 -11.95
C THR A 127 8.27 8.62 -11.90
N ALA A 128 7.45 8.46 -12.95
CA ALA A 128 6.54 7.32 -13.06
C ALA A 128 7.29 5.98 -13.08
N MET A 129 8.42 5.90 -13.80
CA MET A 129 9.27 4.70 -13.82
C MET A 129 9.82 4.38 -12.41
N ARG A 130 10.24 5.37 -11.63
CA ARG A 130 10.69 5.14 -10.24
C ARG A 130 9.58 4.65 -9.33
N ILE A 131 8.35 5.12 -9.54
CA ILE A 131 7.18 4.53 -8.85
C ILE A 131 7.02 3.07 -9.23
N GLN A 132 7.13 2.69 -10.51
CA GLN A 132 7.07 1.29 -10.93
C GLN A 132 8.17 0.45 -10.29
N ASP A 133 9.40 0.92 -10.27
CA ASP A 133 10.51 0.23 -9.61
C ASP A 133 10.24 0.03 -8.12
N MET A 134 9.73 1.06 -7.44
CA MET A 134 9.32 0.99 -6.03
C MET A 134 8.21 -0.07 -5.82
N LEU A 135 7.21 -0.12 -6.70
CA LEU A 135 6.15 -1.12 -6.65
C LEU A 135 6.70 -2.53 -6.81
N VAL A 136 7.58 -2.75 -7.80
CA VAL A 136 8.23 -4.05 -8.06
C VAL A 136 9.04 -4.50 -6.83
N VAL A 137 9.85 -3.63 -6.26
CA VAL A 137 10.65 -3.93 -5.05
C VAL A 137 9.74 -4.29 -3.87
N THR A 138 8.67 -3.52 -3.66
CA THR A 138 7.71 -3.74 -2.57
C THR A 138 6.99 -5.09 -2.73
N LEU A 139 6.44 -5.38 -3.91
CA LEU A 139 5.74 -6.64 -4.20
C LEU A 139 6.69 -7.83 -4.10
N SER A 140 7.91 -7.73 -4.61
CA SER A 140 8.94 -8.77 -4.48
C SER A 140 9.25 -9.08 -3.01
N SER A 141 9.37 -8.05 -2.17
CA SER A 141 9.60 -8.22 -0.73
C SER A 141 8.41 -8.92 -0.04
N ARG A 142 7.18 -8.56 -0.40
CA ARG A 142 5.96 -9.21 0.13
C ARG A 142 5.86 -10.68 -0.28
N ILE A 143 6.14 -11.01 -1.54
CA ILE A 143 6.17 -12.40 -2.02
C ILE A 143 7.21 -13.21 -1.24
N ARG A 144 8.42 -12.69 -1.04
CA ARG A 144 9.44 -13.38 -0.24
C ARG A 144 9.01 -13.59 1.21
N ALA A 145 8.28 -12.65 1.81
CA ALA A 145 7.76 -12.80 3.16
C ALA A 145 6.71 -13.91 3.23
N VAL A 146 5.80 -13.98 2.26
CA VAL A 146 4.80 -15.06 2.15
C VAL A 146 5.47 -16.41 1.98
N ASN A 147 6.46 -16.54 1.08
CA ASN A 147 7.19 -17.77 0.86
C ASN A 147 7.87 -18.29 2.14
N ARG A 148 8.52 -17.39 2.90
CA ARG A 148 9.11 -17.77 4.20
C ARG A 148 8.07 -18.29 5.19
N SER A 149 6.88 -17.70 5.21
CA SER A 149 5.79 -18.19 6.07
C SER A 149 5.33 -19.59 5.69
N PHE A 150 5.24 -19.91 4.39
CA PHE A 150 4.93 -21.27 3.92
C PHE A 150 6.01 -22.30 4.25
N GLU A 151 7.29 -21.94 4.16
CA GLU A 151 8.40 -22.83 4.53
C GLU A 151 8.34 -23.20 6.01
N ILE A 152 8.05 -22.25 6.89
CA ILE A 152 7.87 -22.47 8.33
C ILE A 152 6.71 -23.43 8.58
N ILE A 153 5.55 -23.20 7.95
CA ILE A 153 4.38 -24.06 8.12
C ILE A 153 4.68 -25.51 7.69
N ARG A 154 5.35 -25.72 6.56
CA ARG A 154 5.74 -27.07 6.09
C ARG A 154 6.67 -27.75 7.06
N PHE A 155 7.60 -27.05 7.67
CA PHE A 155 8.54 -27.62 8.65
C PHE A 155 7.85 -28.10 9.94
N TRP A 156 6.79 -27.44 10.38
CA TRP A 156 6.05 -27.81 11.59
C TRP A 156 4.95 -28.85 11.33
N CYS A 157 4.57 -29.12 10.08
CA CYS A 157 3.55 -30.12 9.71
C CYS A 157 4.14 -31.46 9.26
N THR A 158 5.46 -31.62 9.29
CA THR A 158 6.19 -32.88 9.07
C THR A 158 6.75 -33.42 10.36
#